data_74bf8c19a9a47e3818456400709865a8
#
_entry.id   74bf8c19a9a47e3818456400709865a8
#
_cell.length_a   1.000
_cell.length_b   1.000
_cell.length_c   1.000
_cell.angle_alpha   90.00
_cell.angle_beta   90.00
_cell.angle_gamma   90.00
#
_symmetry.space_group_name_H-M   'P 1'
#
loop_
_entity.id
_entity.type
_entity.pdbx_description
1 polymer ?
#
loop_
_entity_poly.entity_id
_entity_poly.type
_entity_poly.pdbx_seq_one_letter_code
_entity_poly.pdbx_strand_id
1 'polypeptide(L)'
;MRRFDYSFLNNGLLPANLVNLTSSIASLKTMAGVRKEEYAKVFTELEAVAKIQSIKSSNAIEGIVTSDERIAAIVNQNSAPLNHNEAEIAGYRDALNAIHTGHAHMDFRQRDILRLHEMLMAIAGYEYGGQYKTDDNVILEVDANGNRKVRFRPTPADETAEAMEQLELAYMDARDDANINQLLLIPCVILDFLCIHPFRDGNGRMSRLLSLLLLYKNGYDAGKYVSFEEQINKYKAFYYEALRQSSDGWAENQNTYFPFIENFLSTLYMCYKELDKRFAVVHGKKVTKKARIEATVLNSLTPLSKSEICQILPDVSPTTVEAVLGAMVKDGSIKRIGSARASRYIKA
;
A
#
# COMPACT_ATOMS: atom_id res chain seq x y z
N MET A 1 -0.04 -4.81 31.88
CA MET A 1 -0.88 -4.44 30.71
C MET A 1 -0.16 -3.39 29.88
N ARG A 2 -0.17 -3.51 28.58
CA ARG A 2 0.39 -2.52 27.64
C ARG A 2 -0.32 -1.17 27.83
N ARG A 3 0.45 -0.08 27.87
CA ARG A 3 -0.07 1.29 27.90
C ARG A 3 0.19 1.94 26.54
N PHE A 4 -0.84 2.44 25.90
CA PHE A 4 -0.72 3.20 24.65
C PHE A 4 -0.56 4.68 24.98
N ASP A 5 0.61 5.25 24.70
CA ASP A 5 0.95 6.64 24.98
C ASP A 5 1.87 7.17 23.88
N TYR A 6 1.39 8.15 23.14
CA TYR A 6 2.11 8.77 22.04
C TYR A 6 2.66 10.16 22.37
N SER A 7 2.64 10.57 23.65
CA SER A 7 3.14 11.87 24.11
C SER A 7 4.63 12.10 23.81
N PHE A 8 5.42 11.02 23.65
CA PHE A 8 6.82 11.11 23.25
C PHE A 8 7.01 11.77 21.85
N LEU A 9 5.99 11.76 20.99
CA LEU A 9 6.01 12.43 19.68
C LEU A 9 5.94 13.96 19.81
N ASN A 10 5.41 14.45 20.90
CA ASN A 10 5.29 15.89 21.22
C ASN A 10 6.41 16.36 22.16
N ASN A 11 6.72 15.56 23.17
CA ASN A 11 7.61 15.97 24.28
C ASN A 11 9.01 15.37 24.19
N GLY A 12 9.26 14.41 23.28
CA GLY A 12 10.51 13.68 23.15
C GLY A 12 11.47 14.29 22.12
N LEU A 13 12.70 13.78 22.14
CA LEU A 13 13.68 14.06 21.08
C LEU A 13 13.40 13.17 19.88
N LEU A 14 13.10 13.78 18.75
CA LEU A 14 12.90 13.07 17.50
C LEU A 14 14.22 12.93 16.72
N PRO A 15 14.55 11.76 16.14
CA PRO A 15 15.68 11.59 15.25
C PRO A 15 15.63 12.56 14.06
N ALA A 16 16.75 13.19 13.73
CA ALA A 16 16.83 14.20 12.68
C ALA A 16 16.40 13.68 11.29
N ASN A 17 16.65 12.39 11.00
CA ASN A 17 16.21 11.74 9.76
C ASN A 17 14.68 11.70 9.62
N LEU A 18 13.92 11.54 10.72
CA LEU A 18 12.46 11.57 10.69
C LEU A 18 11.95 12.97 10.39
N VAL A 19 12.55 14.01 10.95
CA VAL A 19 12.24 15.41 10.64
C VAL A 19 12.47 15.70 9.15
N ASN A 20 13.60 15.23 8.60
CA ASN A 20 13.90 15.40 7.18
C ASN A 20 12.92 14.63 6.28
N LEU A 21 12.54 13.40 6.66
CA LEU A 21 11.56 12.59 5.91
C LEU A 21 10.17 13.25 5.90
N THR A 22 9.67 13.70 7.06
CA THR A 22 8.35 14.36 7.14
C THR A 22 8.32 15.64 6.31
N SER A 23 9.36 16.47 6.36
CA SER A 23 9.47 17.69 5.56
C SER A 23 9.51 17.38 4.05
N SER A 24 10.27 16.36 3.66
CA SER A 24 10.36 15.93 2.25
C SER A 24 9.03 15.39 1.74
N ILE A 25 8.34 14.58 2.53
CA ILE A 25 7.02 14.04 2.20
C ILE A 25 6.00 15.18 2.05
N ALA A 26 6.00 16.17 2.96
CA ALA A 26 5.10 17.31 2.89
C ALA A 26 5.31 18.15 1.61
N SER A 27 6.57 18.39 1.22
CA SER A 27 6.91 19.07 -0.02
C SER A 27 6.42 18.30 -1.25
N LEU A 28 6.69 17.00 -1.32
CA LEU A 28 6.26 16.16 -2.44
C LEU A 28 4.73 16.01 -2.51
N LYS A 29 4.03 15.97 -1.37
CA LYS A 29 2.56 15.99 -1.29
C LYS A 29 2.00 17.25 -1.94
N THR A 30 2.55 18.42 -1.60
CA THR A 30 2.12 19.70 -2.17
C THR A 30 2.30 19.71 -3.71
N MET A 31 3.47 19.27 -4.19
CA MET A 31 3.73 19.15 -5.63
C MET A 31 2.77 18.19 -6.32
N ALA A 32 2.48 17.05 -5.69
CA ALA A 32 1.53 16.06 -6.23
C ALA A 32 0.11 16.63 -6.31
N GLY A 33 -0.32 17.44 -5.32
CA GLY A 33 -1.61 18.12 -5.32
C GLY A 33 -1.79 19.06 -6.53
N VAL A 34 -0.81 19.93 -6.80
CA VAL A 34 -0.82 20.82 -7.97
C VAL A 34 -0.93 20.01 -9.27
N ARG A 35 -0.13 18.96 -9.40
CA ARG A 35 -0.15 18.11 -10.62
C ARG A 35 -1.48 17.38 -10.80
N LYS A 36 -2.12 16.98 -9.69
CA LYS A 36 -3.42 16.30 -9.75
C LYS A 36 -4.51 17.19 -10.35
N GLU A 37 -4.50 18.48 -10.05
CA GLU A 37 -5.41 19.45 -10.64
C GLU A 37 -5.12 19.63 -12.15
N GLU A 38 -3.84 19.68 -12.55
CA GLU A 38 -3.44 19.89 -13.95
C GLU A 38 -3.60 18.63 -14.82
N TYR A 39 -3.42 17.44 -14.25
CA TYR A 39 -3.33 16.16 -14.99
C TYR A 39 -4.30 15.09 -14.46
N ALA A 40 -5.53 15.46 -14.11
CA ALA A 40 -6.53 14.58 -13.50
C ALA A 40 -6.71 13.24 -14.22
N LYS A 41 -6.70 13.24 -15.58
CA LYS A 41 -6.83 12.01 -16.39
C LYS A 41 -5.66 11.04 -16.16
N VAL A 42 -4.43 11.56 -16.09
CA VAL A 42 -3.24 10.72 -15.81
C VAL A 42 -3.33 10.11 -14.43
N PHE A 43 -3.79 10.86 -13.44
CA PHE A 43 -3.99 10.33 -12.08
C PHE A 43 -5.03 9.21 -12.03
N THR A 44 -6.13 9.31 -12.78
CA THR A 44 -7.13 8.22 -12.90
C THR A 44 -6.51 6.93 -13.46
N GLU A 45 -5.64 7.05 -14.46
CA GLU A 45 -4.97 5.89 -15.05
C GLU A 45 -3.93 5.29 -14.09
N LEU A 46 -3.17 6.14 -13.38
CA LEU A 46 -2.23 5.69 -12.35
C LEU A 46 -2.95 4.98 -11.20
N GLU A 47 -4.13 5.45 -10.80
CA GLU A 47 -4.94 4.82 -9.76
C GLU A 47 -5.36 3.41 -10.15
N ALA A 48 -5.82 3.21 -11.39
CA ALA A 48 -6.19 1.88 -11.88
C ALA A 48 -5.01 0.89 -11.85
N VAL A 49 -3.82 1.34 -12.23
CA VAL A 49 -2.60 0.51 -12.19
C VAL A 49 -2.17 0.23 -10.76
N ALA A 50 -2.07 1.27 -9.93
CA ALA A 50 -1.64 1.14 -8.55
C ALA A 50 -2.55 0.21 -7.74
N LYS A 51 -3.87 0.24 -7.99
CA LYS A 51 -4.83 -0.65 -7.35
C LYS A 51 -4.56 -2.13 -7.64
N ILE A 52 -4.27 -2.48 -8.89
CA ILE A 52 -3.87 -3.86 -9.25
C ILE A 52 -2.59 -4.25 -8.51
N GLN A 53 -1.59 -3.37 -8.49
CA GLN A 53 -0.31 -3.60 -7.80
C GLN A 53 -0.50 -3.78 -6.29
N SER A 54 -1.35 -2.96 -5.66
CA SER A 54 -1.67 -3.03 -4.23
C SER A 54 -2.31 -4.37 -3.86
N ILE A 55 -3.33 -4.78 -4.61
CA ILE A 55 -4.03 -6.05 -4.39
C ILE A 55 -3.06 -7.23 -4.58
N LYS A 56 -2.28 -7.23 -5.66
CA LYS A 56 -1.28 -8.26 -5.93
C LYS A 56 -0.25 -8.33 -4.80
N SER A 57 0.37 -7.19 -4.47
CA SER A 57 1.52 -7.15 -3.57
C SER A 57 1.16 -7.44 -2.12
N SER A 58 0.03 -6.91 -1.63
CA SER A 58 -0.42 -7.18 -0.26
C SER A 58 -0.71 -8.66 -0.03
N ASN A 59 -1.33 -9.33 -0.98
CA ASN A 59 -1.60 -10.77 -0.89
C ASN A 59 -0.32 -11.59 -1.06
N ALA A 60 0.58 -11.22 -1.97
CA ALA A 60 1.87 -11.90 -2.18
C ALA A 60 2.79 -11.83 -0.96
N ILE A 61 2.72 -10.78 -0.14
CA ILE A 61 3.43 -10.68 1.14
C ILE A 61 3.05 -11.86 2.06
N GLU A 62 1.79 -12.27 2.04
CA GLU A 62 1.25 -13.40 2.83
C GLU A 62 1.33 -14.75 2.09
N GLY A 63 1.95 -14.79 0.92
CA GLY A 63 2.07 -16.01 0.12
C GLY A 63 0.83 -16.36 -0.72
N ILE A 64 -0.18 -15.49 -0.76
CA ILE A 64 -1.42 -15.66 -1.53
C ILE A 64 -1.17 -15.13 -2.93
N VAL A 65 -1.11 -16.02 -3.93
CA VAL A 65 -0.73 -15.67 -5.30
C VAL A 65 -1.65 -16.30 -6.34
N THR A 66 -1.80 -15.62 -7.48
CA THR A 66 -2.38 -16.14 -8.72
C THR A 66 -1.70 -15.44 -9.91
N SER A 67 -2.07 -15.78 -11.16
CA SER A 67 -1.45 -15.16 -12.34
C SER A 67 -1.86 -13.69 -12.50
N ASP A 68 -1.03 -12.92 -13.21
CA ASP A 68 -1.28 -11.49 -13.42
C ASP A 68 -2.57 -11.24 -14.24
N GLU A 69 -2.89 -12.13 -15.18
CA GLU A 69 -4.13 -12.09 -15.96
C GLU A 69 -5.34 -12.28 -15.03
N ARG A 70 -5.24 -13.20 -14.04
CA ARG A 70 -6.31 -13.44 -13.09
C ARG A 70 -6.49 -12.27 -12.12
N ILE A 71 -5.39 -11.70 -11.63
CA ILE A 71 -5.45 -10.47 -10.81
C ILE A 71 -6.18 -9.36 -11.58
N ALA A 72 -5.79 -9.12 -12.84
CA ALA A 72 -6.41 -8.10 -13.67
C ALA A 72 -7.91 -8.38 -13.93
N ALA A 73 -8.29 -9.64 -14.16
CA ALA A 73 -9.67 -10.04 -14.35
C ALA A 73 -10.51 -9.85 -13.06
N ILE A 74 -9.99 -10.23 -11.90
CA ILE A 74 -10.64 -10.03 -10.60
C ILE A 74 -10.84 -8.55 -10.32
N VAL A 75 -9.80 -7.71 -10.58
CA VAL A 75 -9.84 -6.28 -10.23
C VAL A 75 -10.67 -5.46 -11.20
N ASN A 76 -10.49 -5.65 -12.51
CA ASN A 76 -11.08 -4.79 -13.53
C ASN A 76 -12.42 -5.30 -14.04
N GLN A 77 -12.65 -6.62 -14.04
CA GLN A 77 -13.85 -7.25 -14.61
C GLN A 77 -14.75 -7.86 -13.55
N ASN A 78 -14.36 -7.78 -12.28
CA ASN A 78 -15.05 -8.42 -11.16
C ASN A 78 -15.31 -9.92 -11.39
N SER A 79 -14.33 -10.61 -12.03
CA SER A 79 -14.43 -12.04 -12.32
C SER A 79 -14.53 -12.85 -11.04
N ALA A 80 -15.38 -13.88 -11.05
CA ALA A 80 -15.52 -14.79 -9.92
C ALA A 80 -14.20 -15.51 -9.62
N PRO A 81 -13.85 -15.72 -8.34
CA PRO A 81 -12.69 -16.51 -7.94
C PRO A 81 -12.79 -17.95 -8.43
N LEU A 82 -11.67 -18.52 -8.89
CA LEU A 82 -11.56 -19.92 -9.34
C LEU A 82 -11.02 -20.85 -8.24
N ASN A 83 -10.43 -20.28 -7.21
CA ASN A 83 -9.83 -21.01 -6.11
C ASN A 83 -9.79 -20.14 -4.85
N HIS A 84 -9.33 -20.72 -3.74
CA HIS A 84 -9.29 -20.06 -2.44
C HIS A 84 -8.40 -18.82 -2.42
N ASN A 85 -7.19 -18.87 -3.02
CA ASN A 85 -6.30 -17.71 -3.09
C ASN A 85 -6.98 -16.54 -3.83
N GLU A 86 -7.68 -16.81 -4.92
CA GLU A 86 -8.40 -15.78 -5.66
C GLU A 86 -9.60 -15.21 -4.88
N ALA A 87 -10.23 -16.01 -4.02
CA ALA A 87 -11.28 -15.54 -3.12
C ALA A 87 -10.73 -14.55 -2.08
N GLU A 88 -9.57 -14.85 -1.49
CA GLU A 88 -8.87 -13.93 -0.58
C GLU A 88 -8.42 -12.64 -1.29
N ILE A 89 -7.91 -12.75 -2.51
CA ILE A 89 -7.53 -11.59 -3.35
C ILE A 89 -8.75 -10.71 -3.64
N ALA A 90 -9.91 -11.33 -3.93
CA ALA A 90 -11.14 -10.60 -4.17
C ALA A 90 -11.66 -9.91 -2.89
N GLY A 91 -11.55 -10.54 -1.73
CA GLY A 91 -11.86 -9.91 -0.44
C GLY A 91 -10.98 -8.68 -0.16
N TYR A 92 -9.67 -8.79 -0.41
CA TYR A 92 -8.76 -7.64 -0.29
C TYR A 92 -9.13 -6.51 -1.26
N ARG A 93 -9.49 -6.83 -2.52
CA ARG A 93 -9.99 -5.87 -3.50
C ARG A 93 -11.17 -5.08 -2.95
N ASP A 94 -12.14 -5.75 -2.35
CA ASP A 94 -13.36 -5.12 -1.86
C ASP A 94 -13.08 -4.19 -0.67
N ALA A 95 -12.27 -4.64 0.28
CA ALA A 95 -11.82 -3.81 1.41
C ALA A 95 -11.00 -2.59 0.95
N LEU A 96 -10.09 -2.76 -0.01
CA LEU A 96 -9.32 -1.64 -0.59
C LEU A 96 -10.22 -0.65 -1.32
N ASN A 97 -11.20 -1.13 -2.09
CA ASN A 97 -12.18 -0.27 -2.76
C ASN A 97 -12.99 0.56 -1.77
N ALA A 98 -13.43 -0.05 -0.65
CA ALA A 98 -14.15 0.67 0.40
C ALA A 98 -13.31 1.81 0.99
N ILE A 99 -11.99 1.61 1.17
CA ILE A 99 -11.07 2.67 1.63
C ILE A 99 -10.90 3.74 0.56
N HIS A 100 -10.66 3.38 -0.71
CA HIS A 100 -10.45 4.34 -1.79
C HIS A 100 -11.63 5.29 -1.96
N THR A 101 -12.85 4.79 -1.79
CA THR A 101 -14.09 5.58 -1.97
C THR A 101 -14.63 6.19 -0.67
N GLY A 102 -14.40 5.55 0.47
CA GLY A 102 -15.06 5.85 1.74
C GLY A 102 -14.18 6.38 2.87
N HIS A 103 -12.85 6.54 2.69
CA HIS A 103 -11.91 6.94 3.75
C HIS A 103 -12.30 8.23 4.48
N ALA A 104 -13.04 9.14 3.84
CA ALA A 104 -13.51 10.38 4.49
C ALA A 104 -14.48 10.09 5.67
N HIS A 105 -15.24 8.99 5.58
CA HIS A 105 -16.27 8.61 6.55
C HIS A 105 -15.84 7.46 7.48
N MET A 106 -14.63 6.94 7.30
CA MET A 106 -14.03 5.88 8.11
C MET A 106 -12.92 6.45 8.98
N ASP A 107 -12.61 5.76 10.08
CA ASP A 107 -11.49 6.11 10.95
C ASP A 107 -10.89 4.85 11.59
N PHE A 108 -9.83 5.02 12.40
CA PHE A 108 -9.31 3.97 13.25
C PHE A 108 -10.28 3.75 14.43
N ARG A 109 -11.41 3.14 14.13
CA ARG A 109 -12.47 2.78 15.09
C ARG A 109 -12.73 1.29 15.00
N GLN A 110 -13.01 0.65 16.10
CA GLN A 110 -13.28 -0.78 16.14
C GLN A 110 -14.32 -1.21 15.11
N ARG A 111 -15.45 -0.47 15.01
CA ARG A 111 -16.51 -0.77 14.03
C ARG A 111 -16.02 -0.77 12.59
N ASP A 112 -15.16 0.17 12.22
CA ASP A 112 -14.65 0.31 10.85
C ASP A 112 -13.58 -0.76 10.58
N ILE A 113 -12.74 -1.06 11.59
CA ILE A 113 -11.73 -2.13 11.55
C ILE A 113 -12.40 -3.50 11.39
N LEU A 114 -13.41 -3.81 12.21
CA LEU A 114 -14.14 -5.08 12.15
C LEU A 114 -14.87 -5.24 10.82
N ARG A 115 -15.51 -4.17 10.32
CA ARG A 115 -16.18 -4.17 9.00
C ARG A 115 -15.19 -4.40 7.85
N LEU A 116 -14.03 -3.77 7.86
CA LEU A 116 -13.00 -4.00 6.84
C LEU A 116 -12.48 -5.43 6.89
N HIS A 117 -12.30 -6.00 8.09
CA HIS A 117 -11.90 -7.39 8.26
C HIS A 117 -13.00 -8.37 7.78
N GLU A 118 -14.28 -8.09 8.06
CA GLU A 118 -15.40 -8.85 7.53
C GLU A 118 -15.37 -8.88 5.99
N MET A 119 -15.21 -7.72 5.35
CA MET A 119 -15.11 -7.61 3.88
C MET A 119 -13.91 -8.39 3.33
N LEU A 120 -12.77 -8.33 4.02
CA LEU A 120 -11.55 -9.06 3.64
C LEU A 120 -11.76 -10.57 3.63
N MET A 121 -12.56 -11.09 4.56
CA MET A 121 -12.74 -12.53 4.81
C MET A 121 -13.96 -13.12 4.10
N ALA A 122 -14.95 -12.30 3.74
CA ALA A 122 -16.27 -12.74 3.29
C ALA A 122 -16.24 -13.64 2.04
N ILE A 123 -15.48 -13.25 1.00
CA ILE A 123 -15.47 -14.00 -0.27
C ILE A 123 -14.78 -15.36 -0.13
N ALA A 124 -13.80 -15.48 0.75
CA ALA A 124 -13.14 -16.74 1.07
C ALA A 124 -13.96 -17.66 1.98
N GLY A 125 -15.13 -17.18 2.46
CA GLY A 125 -16.07 -17.97 3.26
C GLY A 125 -15.63 -18.18 4.71
N TYR A 126 -14.79 -17.30 5.23
CA TYR A 126 -14.36 -17.39 6.62
C TYR A 126 -15.40 -16.81 7.59
N GLU A 127 -15.98 -17.66 8.45
CA GLU A 127 -17.02 -17.28 9.41
C GLU A 127 -16.52 -16.33 10.53
N TYR A 128 -15.21 -16.28 10.78
CA TYR A 128 -14.59 -15.37 11.77
C TYR A 128 -14.33 -13.95 11.23
N GLY A 129 -14.76 -13.65 10.01
CA GLY A 129 -14.68 -12.30 9.45
C GLY A 129 -15.36 -11.27 10.36
N GLY A 130 -14.68 -10.17 10.65
CA GLY A 130 -15.22 -9.11 11.53
C GLY A 130 -15.24 -9.45 13.02
N GLN A 131 -14.55 -10.51 13.47
CA GLN A 131 -14.49 -10.93 14.87
C GLN A 131 -13.05 -10.95 15.36
N TYR A 132 -12.83 -10.54 16.60
CA TYR A 132 -11.55 -10.73 17.26
C TYR A 132 -11.26 -12.22 17.50
N LYS A 133 -10.00 -12.57 17.62
CA LYS A 133 -9.55 -13.93 17.91
C LYS A 133 -10.11 -14.44 19.22
N THR A 134 -10.43 -15.72 19.26
CA THR A 134 -10.90 -16.45 20.46
C THR A 134 -9.82 -17.30 21.09
N ASP A 135 -8.74 -17.54 20.35
CA ASP A 135 -7.61 -18.35 20.77
C ASP A 135 -6.32 -17.55 20.64
N ASP A 136 -5.36 -17.80 21.52
CA ASP A 136 -4.06 -17.17 21.46
C ASP A 136 -3.31 -17.57 20.19
N ASN A 137 -2.71 -16.61 19.55
CA ASN A 137 -1.84 -16.82 18.41
C ASN A 137 -0.38 -16.48 18.75
N VAL A 138 0.53 -17.02 17.96
CA VAL A 138 1.96 -16.74 18.08
C VAL A 138 2.54 -16.43 16.73
N ILE A 139 3.47 -15.49 16.66
CA ILE A 139 4.22 -15.20 15.46
C ILE A 139 5.49 -16.05 15.48
N LEU A 140 5.63 -16.91 14.48
CA LEU A 140 6.76 -17.82 14.34
C LEU A 140 7.80 -17.24 13.37
N GLU A 141 9.05 -17.47 13.68
CA GLU A 141 10.17 -17.29 12.77
C GLU A 141 10.75 -18.64 12.37
N VAL A 142 11.06 -18.81 11.10
CA VAL A 142 11.73 -19.99 10.56
C VAL A 142 13.18 -19.63 10.28
N ASP A 143 14.13 -20.31 10.93
CA ASP A 143 15.56 -20.08 10.69
C ASP A 143 16.01 -20.72 9.35
N ALA A 144 17.26 -20.45 8.97
CA ALA A 144 17.86 -21.01 7.74
C ALA A 144 17.89 -22.54 7.68
N ASN A 145 17.76 -23.21 8.83
CA ASN A 145 17.73 -24.68 8.97
C ASN A 145 16.31 -25.25 8.98
N GLY A 146 15.27 -24.37 8.87
CA GLY A 146 13.86 -24.79 8.91
C GLY A 146 13.29 -24.93 10.33
N ASN A 147 14.03 -24.62 11.39
CA ASN A 147 13.52 -24.68 12.74
C ASN A 147 12.58 -23.51 13.00
N ARG A 148 11.46 -23.80 13.66
CA ARG A 148 10.47 -22.80 14.07
C ARG A 148 10.73 -22.37 15.52
N LYS A 149 10.84 -21.06 15.75
CA LYS A 149 10.85 -20.50 17.10
C LYS A 149 9.78 -19.41 17.22
N VAL A 150 9.26 -19.23 18.43
CA VAL A 150 8.35 -18.13 18.74
C VAL A 150 9.16 -16.83 18.67
N ARG A 151 8.79 -15.97 17.73
CA ARG A 151 9.40 -14.65 17.56
C ARG A 151 8.73 -13.61 18.43
N PHE A 152 7.40 -13.62 18.46
CA PHE A 152 6.59 -12.64 19.18
C PHE A 152 5.31 -13.31 19.71
N ARG A 153 4.88 -12.89 20.89
CA ARG A 153 3.60 -13.27 21.49
C ARG A 153 2.70 -12.04 21.51
N PRO A 154 1.67 -12.02 20.64
CA PRO A 154 0.67 -10.96 20.65
C PRO A 154 -0.13 -10.92 21.96
N THR A 155 -0.94 -9.85 22.10
CA THR A 155 -1.91 -9.77 23.21
C THR A 155 -2.76 -11.03 23.29
N PRO A 156 -3.00 -11.62 24.49
CA PRO A 156 -3.88 -12.77 24.67
C PRO A 156 -5.29 -12.54 24.13
N ALA A 157 -5.98 -13.61 23.75
CA ALA A 157 -7.29 -13.52 23.13
C ALA A 157 -8.34 -12.82 24.01
N ASP A 158 -8.34 -13.14 25.29
CA ASP A 158 -9.25 -12.58 26.31
C ASP A 158 -8.99 -11.10 26.61
N GLU A 159 -7.77 -10.59 26.36
CA GLU A 159 -7.41 -9.17 26.52
C GLU A 159 -7.53 -8.36 25.21
N THR A 160 -7.76 -9.03 24.07
CA THR A 160 -7.67 -8.40 22.74
C THR A 160 -8.69 -7.28 22.55
N ALA A 161 -9.95 -7.49 22.97
CA ALA A 161 -11.00 -6.48 22.78
C ALA A 161 -10.72 -5.20 23.58
N GLU A 162 -10.29 -5.35 24.84
CA GLU A 162 -9.90 -4.24 25.70
C GLU A 162 -8.67 -3.50 25.14
N ALA A 163 -7.64 -4.22 24.68
CA ALA A 163 -6.45 -3.63 24.09
C ALA A 163 -6.79 -2.81 22.83
N MET A 164 -7.71 -3.29 22.00
CA MET A 164 -8.17 -2.55 20.80
C MET A 164 -8.97 -1.29 21.16
N GLU A 165 -9.77 -1.33 22.23
CA GLU A 165 -10.49 -0.17 22.75
C GLU A 165 -9.51 0.90 23.26
N GLN A 166 -8.54 0.48 24.07
CA GLN A 166 -7.51 1.38 24.59
C GLN A 166 -6.65 1.97 23.47
N LEU A 167 -6.31 1.20 22.44
CA LEU A 167 -5.58 1.68 21.28
C LEU A 167 -6.41 2.72 20.49
N GLU A 168 -7.71 2.48 20.29
CA GLU A 168 -8.61 3.44 19.64
C GLU A 168 -8.63 4.77 20.40
N LEU A 169 -8.82 4.73 21.72
CA LEU A 169 -8.86 5.93 22.57
C LEU A 169 -7.53 6.70 22.53
N ALA A 170 -6.41 6.00 22.67
CA ALA A 170 -5.09 6.62 22.61
C ALA A 170 -4.79 7.26 21.24
N TYR A 171 -5.23 6.61 20.16
CA TYR A 171 -5.15 7.20 18.82
C TYR A 171 -5.99 8.46 18.71
N MET A 172 -7.23 8.46 19.19
CA MET A 172 -8.10 9.63 19.13
C MET A 172 -7.52 10.81 19.90
N ASP A 173 -7.05 10.59 21.12
CA ASP A 173 -6.42 11.63 21.93
C ASP A 173 -5.20 12.22 21.24
N ALA A 174 -4.30 11.37 20.70
CA ALA A 174 -3.10 11.81 20.02
C ALA A 174 -3.38 12.47 18.66
N ARG A 175 -4.40 12.01 17.93
CA ARG A 175 -4.81 12.60 16.65
C ARG A 175 -5.31 14.04 16.84
N ASP A 176 -6.03 14.29 17.93
CA ASP A 176 -6.65 15.60 18.21
C ASP A 176 -5.67 16.59 18.87
N ASP A 177 -4.45 16.13 19.26
CA ASP A 177 -3.35 17.00 19.68
C ASP A 177 -2.66 17.65 18.47
N ALA A 178 -2.83 18.98 18.32
CA ALA A 178 -2.26 19.75 17.22
C ALA A 178 -0.70 19.74 17.18
N ASN A 179 -0.03 19.34 18.26
CA ASN A 179 1.42 19.27 18.33
C ASN A 179 1.97 17.91 17.87
N ILE A 180 1.11 16.90 17.67
CA ILE A 180 1.51 15.59 17.19
C ILE A 180 1.42 15.53 15.66
N ASN A 181 2.55 15.27 15.01
CA ASN A 181 2.59 15.09 13.57
C ASN A 181 1.96 13.74 13.18
N GLN A 182 0.90 13.76 12.39
CA GLN A 182 0.16 12.57 11.96
C GLN A 182 1.02 11.55 11.19
N LEU A 183 2.04 12.00 10.45
CA LEU A 183 2.99 11.09 9.79
C LEU A 183 3.81 10.25 10.78
N LEU A 184 4.01 10.75 12.01
CA LEU A 184 4.72 10.02 13.06
C LEU A 184 3.75 9.16 13.88
N LEU A 185 2.51 9.62 14.08
CA LEU A 185 1.49 8.91 14.84
C LEU A 185 1.01 7.63 14.11
N ILE A 186 0.71 7.75 12.82
CA ILE A 186 0.15 6.63 12.03
C ILE A 186 0.99 5.35 12.16
N PRO A 187 2.32 5.34 11.92
CA PRO A 187 3.11 4.12 12.08
C PRO A 187 3.14 3.58 13.52
N CYS A 188 3.03 4.43 14.54
CA CYS A 188 2.94 3.96 15.92
C CYS A 188 1.66 3.14 16.16
N VAL A 189 0.53 3.66 15.71
CA VAL A 189 -0.78 2.99 15.81
C VAL A 189 -0.79 1.69 15.02
N ILE A 190 -0.19 1.67 13.82
CA ILE A 190 -0.09 0.45 13.00
C ILE A 190 0.82 -0.59 13.63
N LEU A 191 1.93 -0.19 14.27
CA LEU A 191 2.79 -1.08 15.04
C LEU A 191 2.03 -1.72 16.21
N ASP A 192 1.32 -0.91 16.99
CA ASP A 192 0.55 -1.39 18.14
C ASP A 192 -0.57 -2.34 17.69
N PHE A 193 -1.28 -2.04 16.60
CA PHE A 193 -2.23 -2.96 15.98
C PHE A 193 -1.58 -4.31 15.60
N LEU A 194 -0.39 -4.28 14.99
CA LEU A 194 0.34 -5.50 14.63
C LEU A 194 0.81 -6.28 15.84
N CYS A 195 1.14 -5.62 16.95
CA CYS A 195 1.55 -6.27 18.20
C CYS A 195 0.36 -6.84 18.98
N ILE A 196 -0.79 -6.16 18.98
CA ILE A 196 -2.06 -6.74 19.51
C ILE A 196 -2.44 -7.97 18.69
N HIS A 197 -2.30 -7.91 17.36
CA HIS A 197 -2.62 -8.97 16.42
C HIS A 197 -4.05 -9.50 16.61
N PRO A 198 -5.07 -8.63 16.45
CA PRO A 198 -6.39 -8.85 17.01
C PRO A 198 -7.21 -9.96 16.32
N PHE A 199 -6.83 -10.37 15.13
CA PHE A 199 -7.59 -11.33 14.35
C PHE A 199 -6.91 -12.71 14.33
N ARG A 200 -7.71 -13.73 14.05
CA ARG A 200 -7.21 -15.09 13.84
C ARG A 200 -6.29 -15.16 12.61
N ASP A 201 -6.65 -14.45 11.55
CA ASP A 201 -5.88 -14.30 10.29
C ASP A 201 -6.11 -12.92 9.69
N GLY A 202 -5.31 -12.53 8.69
CA GLY A 202 -5.46 -11.28 7.94
C GLY A 202 -4.87 -10.03 8.61
N ASN A 203 -4.21 -10.15 9.77
CA ASN A 203 -3.66 -8.99 10.48
C ASN A 203 -2.66 -8.19 9.65
N GLY A 204 -1.79 -8.84 8.89
CA GLY A 204 -0.85 -8.19 7.99
C GLY A 204 -1.56 -7.41 6.88
N ARG A 205 -2.56 -8.01 6.23
CA ARG A 205 -3.39 -7.35 5.21
C ARG A 205 -4.17 -6.17 5.78
N MET A 206 -4.77 -6.37 6.96
CA MET A 206 -5.47 -5.31 7.69
C MET A 206 -4.55 -4.15 8.06
N SER A 207 -3.35 -4.39 8.55
CA SER A 207 -2.40 -3.33 8.89
C SER A 207 -2.05 -2.46 7.68
N ARG A 208 -1.91 -3.05 6.48
CA ARG A 208 -1.67 -2.30 5.24
C ARG A 208 -2.90 -1.52 4.79
N LEU A 209 -4.10 -2.09 4.88
CA LEU A 209 -5.36 -1.39 4.63
C LEU A 209 -5.55 -0.20 5.58
N LEU A 210 -5.33 -0.39 6.88
CA LEU A 210 -5.41 0.67 7.89
C LEU A 210 -4.34 1.74 7.67
N SER A 211 -3.14 1.37 7.23
CA SER A 211 -2.12 2.35 6.84
C SER A 211 -2.60 3.28 5.74
N LEU A 212 -3.20 2.72 4.67
CA LEU A 212 -3.77 3.51 3.58
C LEU A 212 -4.95 4.37 4.06
N LEU A 213 -5.85 3.82 4.87
CA LEU A 213 -6.99 4.55 5.43
C LEU A 213 -6.51 5.80 6.18
N LEU A 214 -5.57 5.63 7.11
CA LEU A 214 -5.07 6.73 7.94
C LEU A 214 -4.25 7.74 7.13
N LEU A 215 -3.44 7.28 6.18
CA LEU A 215 -2.71 8.16 5.28
C LEU A 215 -3.66 9.00 4.43
N TYR A 216 -4.67 8.39 3.80
CA TYR A 216 -5.62 9.11 2.94
C TYR A 216 -6.49 10.10 3.73
N LYS A 217 -6.92 9.72 4.94
CA LYS A 217 -7.66 10.59 5.85
C LYS A 217 -6.87 11.86 6.20
N ASN A 218 -5.55 11.75 6.28
CA ASN A 218 -4.64 12.87 6.55
C ASN A 218 -4.10 13.54 5.26
N GLY A 219 -4.68 13.19 4.10
CA GLY A 219 -4.35 13.78 2.80
C GLY A 219 -3.02 13.32 2.21
N TYR A 220 -2.45 12.20 2.66
CA TYR A 220 -1.26 11.56 2.09
C TYR A 220 -1.67 10.44 1.14
N ASP A 221 -2.15 10.79 -0.03
CA ASP A 221 -2.82 9.90 -0.96
C ASP A 221 -1.93 9.30 -2.07
N ALA A 222 -0.60 9.42 -1.96
CA ALA A 222 0.33 8.84 -2.94
C ALA A 222 0.10 7.35 -3.19
N GLY A 223 -0.33 6.60 -2.15
CA GLY A 223 -0.67 5.18 -2.25
C GLY A 223 -1.79 4.84 -3.23
N LYS A 224 -2.63 5.82 -3.60
CA LYS A 224 -3.64 5.66 -4.66
C LYS A 224 -3.02 5.56 -6.06
N TYR A 225 -1.86 6.17 -6.27
CA TYR A 225 -1.25 6.36 -7.61
C TYR A 225 0.05 5.58 -7.77
N VAL A 226 0.69 5.20 -6.66
CA VAL A 226 1.86 4.31 -6.58
C VAL A 226 1.64 3.39 -5.40
N SER A 227 1.55 2.08 -5.65
CA SER A 227 1.23 1.11 -4.61
C SER A 227 2.19 1.15 -3.43
N PHE A 228 1.66 1.45 -2.25
CA PHE A 228 2.38 1.41 -0.98
C PHE A 228 2.79 -0.03 -0.63
N GLU A 229 1.91 -1.00 -0.88
CA GLU A 229 2.13 -2.41 -0.62
C GLU A 229 3.17 -3.02 -1.57
N GLU A 230 3.26 -2.53 -2.81
CA GLU A 230 4.33 -2.93 -3.74
C GLU A 230 5.70 -2.47 -3.23
N GLN A 231 5.79 -1.25 -2.67
CA GLN A 231 7.04 -0.79 -2.06
C GLN A 231 7.41 -1.63 -0.83
N ILE A 232 6.45 -1.98 0.02
CA ILE A 232 6.68 -2.90 1.15
C ILE A 232 7.16 -4.25 0.63
N ASN A 233 6.49 -4.84 -0.36
CA ASN A 233 6.84 -6.15 -0.90
C ASN A 233 8.24 -6.16 -1.53
N LYS A 234 8.60 -5.10 -2.24
CA LYS A 234 9.93 -4.93 -2.84
C LYS A 234 11.05 -4.89 -1.81
N TYR A 235 10.77 -4.30 -0.66
CA TYR A 235 11.74 -4.14 0.45
C TYR A 235 11.31 -4.93 1.69
N LYS A 236 10.67 -6.08 1.49
CA LYS A 236 10.05 -6.92 2.53
C LYS A 236 10.98 -7.23 3.71
N ALA A 237 12.24 -7.52 3.45
CA ALA A 237 13.22 -7.81 4.50
C ALA A 237 13.44 -6.64 5.47
N PHE A 238 13.52 -5.42 4.95
CA PHE A 238 13.67 -4.21 5.77
C PHE A 238 12.41 -3.90 6.58
N TYR A 239 11.24 -4.14 5.99
CA TYR A 239 9.96 -3.97 6.69
C TYR A 239 9.86 -4.91 7.91
N TYR A 240 10.15 -6.20 7.73
CA TYR A 240 10.09 -7.15 8.82
C TYR A 240 11.20 -6.94 9.86
N GLU A 241 12.38 -6.48 9.46
CA GLU A 241 13.45 -6.13 10.40
C GLU A 241 13.06 -4.92 11.25
N ALA A 242 12.50 -3.87 10.64
CA ALA A 242 12.01 -2.70 11.38
C ALA A 242 10.87 -3.08 12.35
N LEU A 243 9.95 -3.93 11.90
CA LEU A 243 8.89 -4.46 12.75
C LEU A 243 9.45 -5.27 13.92
N ARG A 244 10.46 -6.13 13.67
CA ARG A 244 11.14 -6.91 14.69
C ARG A 244 11.78 -6.01 15.75
N GLN A 245 12.55 -5.01 15.33
CA GLN A 245 13.22 -4.08 16.24
C GLN A 245 12.23 -3.29 17.09
N SER A 246 11.10 -2.85 16.48
CA SER A 246 10.15 -2.01 17.17
C SER A 246 9.13 -2.79 18.02
N SER A 247 9.02 -4.10 17.84
CA SER A 247 8.18 -4.96 18.68
C SER A 247 8.92 -5.57 19.86
N ASP A 248 10.23 -5.45 19.95
CA ASP A 248 11.02 -5.95 21.07
C ASP A 248 10.71 -5.15 22.35
N GLY A 249 10.41 -5.83 23.44
CA GLY A 249 9.98 -5.22 24.71
C GLY A 249 8.61 -4.51 24.66
N TRP A 250 7.79 -4.78 23.64
CA TRP A 250 6.51 -4.07 23.46
C TRP A 250 5.53 -4.31 24.62
N ALA A 251 5.38 -5.56 25.07
CA ALA A 251 4.46 -5.90 26.15
C ALA A 251 4.84 -5.24 27.49
N GLU A 252 6.13 -4.98 27.68
CA GLU A 252 6.71 -4.36 28.88
C GLU A 252 6.79 -2.82 28.79
N ASN A 253 6.26 -2.21 27.74
CA ASN A 253 6.40 -0.76 27.44
C ASN A 253 7.85 -0.28 27.33
N GLN A 254 8.75 -1.15 26.83
CA GLN A 254 10.18 -0.86 26.67
C GLN A 254 10.62 -0.77 25.20
N ASN A 255 9.69 -0.93 24.30
CA ASN A 255 9.96 -0.87 22.87
C ASN A 255 10.28 0.54 22.36
N THR A 256 10.91 0.62 21.19
CA THR A 256 11.08 1.87 20.44
C THR A 256 10.29 1.83 19.14
N TYR A 257 9.55 2.89 18.85
CA TYR A 257 8.80 3.00 17.60
C TYR A 257 9.66 3.45 16.40
N PHE A 258 10.82 4.05 16.66
CA PHE A 258 11.60 4.76 15.63
C PHE A 258 12.00 3.92 14.42
N PRO A 259 12.46 2.66 14.55
CA PRO A 259 12.80 1.86 13.38
C PRO A 259 11.60 1.62 12.46
N PHE A 260 10.41 1.38 13.02
CA PHE A 260 9.21 1.18 12.23
C PHE A 260 8.68 2.48 11.62
N ILE A 261 8.72 3.60 12.36
CA ILE A 261 8.40 4.93 11.83
C ILE A 261 9.30 5.25 10.63
N GLU A 262 10.61 5.05 10.74
CA GLU A 262 11.56 5.32 9.66
C GLU A 262 11.27 4.48 8.42
N ASN A 263 11.03 3.18 8.58
CA ASN A 263 10.68 2.28 7.47
C ASN A 263 9.36 2.69 6.81
N PHE A 264 8.33 2.99 7.59
CA PHE A 264 7.03 3.41 7.12
C PHE A 264 7.10 4.73 6.32
N LEU A 265 7.78 5.74 6.87
CA LEU A 265 7.96 7.03 6.19
C LEU A 265 8.84 6.90 4.94
N SER A 266 9.88 6.06 4.98
CA SER A 266 10.71 5.77 3.81
C SER A 266 9.88 5.14 2.69
N THR A 267 8.98 4.21 3.02
CA THR A 267 8.04 3.59 2.07
C THR A 267 7.11 4.65 1.45
N LEU A 268 6.52 5.52 2.26
CA LEU A 268 5.66 6.61 1.78
C LEU A 268 6.45 7.63 0.93
N TYR A 269 7.65 7.98 1.35
CA TYR A 269 8.55 8.84 0.59
C TYR A 269 8.87 8.24 -0.79
N MET A 270 9.13 6.93 -0.86
CA MET A 270 9.36 6.25 -2.14
C MET A 270 8.13 6.29 -3.05
N CYS A 271 6.91 6.17 -2.50
CA CYS A 271 5.68 6.36 -3.28
C CYS A 271 5.61 7.76 -3.90
N TYR A 272 5.85 8.81 -3.11
CA TYR A 272 5.87 10.18 -3.61
C TYR A 272 7.00 10.45 -4.59
N LYS A 273 8.20 9.92 -4.36
CA LYS A 273 9.34 10.04 -5.28
C LYS A 273 9.09 9.35 -6.61
N GLU A 274 8.47 8.18 -6.59
CA GLU A 274 8.11 7.47 -7.82
C GLU A 274 7.00 8.22 -8.58
N LEU A 275 6.01 8.76 -7.86
CA LEU A 275 4.99 9.63 -8.44
C LEU A 275 5.62 10.87 -9.06
N ASP A 276 6.54 11.54 -8.36
CA ASP A 276 7.28 12.69 -8.87
C ASP A 276 8.08 12.37 -10.14
N LYS A 277 8.78 11.24 -10.17
CA LYS A 277 9.52 10.79 -11.37
C LYS A 277 8.62 10.62 -12.59
N ARG A 278 7.41 10.05 -12.40
CA ARG A 278 6.45 9.88 -13.49
C ARG A 278 6.04 11.21 -14.11
N PHE A 279 6.05 12.30 -13.32
CA PHE A 279 5.77 13.66 -13.76
C PHE A 279 7.01 14.49 -14.08
N ALA A 280 8.18 14.23 -13.52
CA ALA A 280 9.44 14.92 -13.88
C ALA A 280 9.80 14.69 -15.35
N VAL A 281 9.38 13.54 -15.91
CA VAL A 281 9.42 13.24 -17.34
C VAL A 281 8.52 14.22 -18.14
N VAL A 282 7.58 14.92 -17.50
CA VAL A 282 6.68 15.88 -18.14
C VAL A 282 7.15 17.34 -18.01
N HIS A 283 7.98 17.70 -17.01
CA HIS A 283 8.18 19.12 -16.64
C HIS A 283 9.59 19.70 -16.65
N GLY A 284 10.65 18.99 -16.97
CA GLY A 284 11.98 19.54 -16.64
C GLY A 284 13.09 19.62 -17.69
N LYS A 285 12.89 19.18 -18.86
CA LYS A 285 13.55 19.39 -20.17
C LYS A 285 12.47 19.06 -21.18
N LYS A 286 12.49 19.64 -22.38
CA LYS A 286 11.62 19.19 -23.50
C LYS A 286 11.69 17.67 -23.60
N VAL A 287 10.84 16.98 -22.80
CA VAL A 287 10.75 15.52 -22.86
C VAL A 287 10.24 15.24 -24.25
N THR A 288 11.06 14.59 -25.02
CA THR A 288 10.71 14.27 -26.40
C THR A 288 9.44 13.43 -26.36
N LYS A 289 8.56 13.62 -27.34
CA LYS A 289 7.37 12.77 -27.50
C LYS A 289 7.73 11.27 -27.45
N LYS A 290 8.94 10.93 -27.90
CA LYS A 290 9.54 9.61 -27.81
C LYS A 290 9.65 9.12 -26.35
N ALA A 291 10.30 9.86 -25.47
CA ALA A 291 10.49 9.45 -24.06
C ALA A 291 9.16 9.30 -23.30
N ARG A 292 8.13 10.09 -23.65
CA ARG A 292 6.77 9.95 -23.06
C ARG A 292 6.11 8.64 -23.50
N ILE A 293 6.21 8.28 -24.77
CA ILE A 293 5.68 7.01 -25.29
C ILE A 293 6.40 5.83 -24.65
N GLU A 294 7.74 5.87 -24.59
CA GLU A 294 8.57 4.84 -23.96
C GLU A 294 8.16 4.63 -22.51
N ALA A 295 8.05 5.70 -21.72
CA ALA A 295 7.62 5.63 -20.32
C ALA A 295 6.20 5.04 -20.17
N THR A 296 5.27 5.43 -21.04
CA THR A 296 3.88 4.93 -21.02
C THR A 296 3.83 3.41 -21.20
N VAL A 297 4.59 2.87 -22.14
CA VAL A 297 4.56 1.43 -22.42
C VAL A 297 5.37 0.62 -21.40
N LEU A 298 6.56 1.10 -21.03
CA LEU A 298 7.45 0.39 -20.09
C LEU A 298 6.89 0.36 -18.65
N ASN A 299 6.06 1.32 -18.27
CA ASN A 299 5.41 1.37 -16.96
C ASN A 299 4.00 0.77 -16.95
N SER A 300 3.49 0.32 -18.11
CA SER A 300 2.20 -0.36 -18.17
C SER A 300 2.32 -1.81 -17.71
N LEU A 301 1.38 -2.24 -16.88
CA LEU A 301 1.25 -3.64 -16.43
C LEU A 301 0.44 -4.50 -17.40
N THR A 302 -0.31 -3.86 -18.29
CA THR A 302 -1.13 -4.54 -19.30
C THR A 302 -0.64 -4.17 -20.70
N PRO A 303 -0.78 -5.09 -21.68
CA PRO A 303 -0.47 -4.76 -23.06
C PRO A 303 -1.33 -3.59 -23.56
N LEU A 304 -0.70 -2.50 -24.00
CA LEU A 304 -1.37 -1.31 -24.54
C LEU A 304 -1.48 -1.36 -26.06
N SER A 305 -2.63 -1.03 -26.61
CA SER A 305 -2.81 -0.78 -28.02
C SER A 305 -2.32 0.63 -28.41
N LYS A 306 -2.02 0.85 -29.68
CA LYS A 306 -1.70 2.19 -30.21
C LYS A 306 -2.79 3.23 -29.89
N SER A 307 -4.06 2.82 -29.95
CA SER A 307 -5.21 3.71 -29.65
C SER A 307 -5.21 4.14 -28.19
N GLU A 308 -4.99 3.23 -27.25
CA GLU A 308 -4.89 3.51 -25.81
C GLU A 308 -3.72 4.46 -25.52
N ILE A 309 -2.56 4.25 -26.15
CA ILE A 309 -1.41 5.16 -26.00
C ILE A 309 -1.73 6.57 -26.53
N CYS A 310 -2.43 6.67 -27.67
CA CYS A 310 -2.87 7.96 -28.20
C CYS A 310 -3.92 8.64 -27.29
N GLN A 311 -4.74 7.90 -26.58
CA GLN A 311 -5.67 8.44 -25.58
C GLN A 311 -4.93 8.97 -24.35
N ILE A 312 -3.88 8.25 -23.91
CA ILE A 312 -3.02 8.66 -22.79
C ILE A 312 -2.21 9.92 -23.14
N LEU A 313 -1.76 10.02 -24.40
CA LEU A 313 -0.92 11.10 -24.91
C LEU A 313 -1.61 11.85 -26.07
N PRO A 314 -2.70 12.61 -25.81
CA PRO A 314 -3.54 13.20 -26.86
C PRO A 314 -2.82 14.27 -27.72
N ASP A 315 -1.71 14.83 -27.22
CA ASP A 315 -0.85 15.78 -27.91
C ASP A 315 0.22 15.12 -28.81
N VAL A 316 0.28 13.77 -28.82
CA VAL A 316 1.19 12.99 -29.66
C VAL A 316 0.46 12.39 -30.83
N SER A 317 0.96 12.63 -32.05
CA SER A 317 0.33 12.10 -33.25
C SER A 317 0.41 10.57 -33.31
N PRO A 318 -0.61 9.87 -33.83
CA PRO A 318 -0.59 8.41 -34.00
C PRO A 318 0.61 7.90 -34.81
N THR A 319 1.12 8.69 -35.73
CA THR A 319 2.31 8.39 -36.54
C THR A 319 3.57 8.38 -35.66
N THR A 320 3.70 9.34 -34.74
CA THR A 320 4.82 9.39 -33.80
C THR A 320 4.78 8.18 -32.83
N VAL A 321 3.59 7.84 -32.33
CA VAL A 321 3.41 6.64 -31.47
C VAL A 321 3.86 5.41 -32.21
N GLU A 322 3.44 5.20 -33.45
CA GLU A 322 3.80 4.05 -34.27
C GLU A 322 5.30 3.93 -34.52
N ALA A 323 5.94 5.05 -34.87
CA ALA A 323 7.39 5.09 -35.12
C ALA A 323 8.19 4.71 -33.87
N VAL A 324 7.80 5.22 -32.69
CA VAL A 324 8.48 4.90 -31.43
C VAL A 324 8.24 3.46 -31.02
N LEU A 325 7.00 2.95 -31.10
CA LEU A 325 6.70 1.54 -30.82
C LEU A 325 7.49 0.60 -31.73
N GLY A 326 7.61 0.93 -33.02
CA GLY A 326 8.41 0.18 -33.97
C GLY A 326 9.89 0.14 -33.59
N ALA A 327 10.46 1.26 -33.13
CA ALA A 327 11.83 1.32 -32.63
C ALA A 327 12.02 0.47 -31.35
N MET A 328 11.10 0.56 -30.40
CA MET A 328 11.14 -0.19 -29.13
C MET A 328 10.99 -1.71 -29.31
N VAL A 329 10.21 -2.14 -30.32
CA VAL A 329 10.13 -3.57 -30.69
C VAL A 329 11.44 -4.02 -31.33
N LYS A 330 12.07 -3.18 -32.17
CA LYS A 330 13.32 -3.51 -32.84
C LYS A 330 14.51 -3.59 -31.89
N ASP A 331 14.55 -2.75 -30.85
CA ASP A 331 15.61 -2.77 -29.83
C ASP A 331 15.34 -3.79 -28.70
N GLY A 332 14.19 -4.46 -28.72
CA GLY A 332 13.85 -5.53 -27.77
C GLY A 332 13.34 -5.02 -26.43
N SER A 333 13.11 -3.73 -26.25
CA SER A 333 12.59 -3.17 -24.96
C SER A 333 11.13 -3.49 -24.72
N ILE A 334 10.36 -3.77 -25.80
CA ILE A 334 8.96 -4.20 -25.72
C ILE A 334 8.67 -5.36 -26.70
N LYS A 335 7.64 -6.14 -26.35
CA LYS A 335 7.08 -7.19 -27.21
C LYS A 335 5.77 -6.73 -27.83
N ARG A 336 5.55 -7.09 -29.09
CA ARG A 336 4.26 -6.95 -29.77
C ARG A 336 3.48 -8.25 -29.67
N ILE A 337 2.24 -8.14 -29.17
CA ILE A 337 1.28 -9.25 -29.06
C ILE A 337 0.15 -9.01 -30.06
N GLY A 338 -0.25 -10.05 -30.79
CA GLY A 338 -1.29 -9.96 -31.82
C GLY A 338 -0.82 -9.40 -33.14
N SER A 339 -1.74 -9.26 -34.09
CA SER A 339 -1.46 -8.83 -35.47
C SER A 339 -2.38 -7.70 -35.93
N ALA A 340 -1.91 -6.89 -36.87
CA ALA A 340 -2.65 -5.82 -37.50
C ALA A 340 -3.32 -4.85 -36.49
N ARG A 341 -4.62 -4.61 -36.60
CA ARG A 341 -5.38 -3.68 -35.76
C ARG A 341 -5.51 -4.12 -34.29
N ALA A 342 -5.33 -5.41 -33.99
CA ALA A 342 -5.38 -5.97 -32.65
C ALA A 342 -3.99 -5.97 -31.94
N SER A 343 -2.97 -5.36 -32.51
CA SER A 343 -1.62 -5.32 -31.91
C SER A 343 -1.61 -4.57 -30.60
N ARG A 344 -1.01 -5.19 -29.59
CA ARG A 344 -0.75 -4.61 -28.27
C ARG A 344 0.74 -4.71 -27.94
N TYR A 345 1.22 -3.85 -27.09
CA TYR A 345 2.63 -3.69 -26.74
C TYR A 345 2.80 -3.75 -25.23
N ILE A 346 3.78 -4.52 -24.78
CA ILE A 346 4.12 -4.68 -23.37
C ILE A 346 5.64 -4.75 -23.23
N LYS A 347 6.15 -4.42 -22.07
CA LYS A 347 7.57 -4.56 -21.72
C LYS A 347 8.04 -6.00 -21.99
N ALA A 348 9.22 -6.17 -22.58
CA ALA A 348 9.80 -7.47 -22.96
C ALA A 348 10.20 -8.31 -21.73
#